data_aec4d043f89bd6e7d80407cac12c5934
#
_entry.id   aec4d043f89bd6e7d80407cac12c5934
#
_cell.length_a   1.000
_cell.length_b   1.000
_cell.length_c   1.000
_cell.angle_alpha   90.00
_cell.angle_beta   90.00
_cell.angle_gamma   90.00
#
_symmetry.space_group_name_H-M   'P 1'
#
loop_
_entity.id
_entity.type
_entity.pdbx_description
1 polymer ?
#
loop_
_entity_poly.entity_id
_entity_poly.type
_entity_poly.pdbx_seq_one_letter_code
_entity_poly.pdbx_strand_id
1 'polypeptide(L)'
;MSVITISRGSYSRGKEVAEKTALKLGYECISRDILLEASEEFNIPEIRLIRALHDSPSVLERFTHGRERYVSYIRKALLQHVQKDNVVYHGLAGHYFLLNIPHVLKVRIIADMEERVKEEVRRENLSEEKALYILKSR
;
A
#
# COMPACT_ATOMS: atom_id res chain seq x y z
N MET A 1 -0.56 22.63 1.84
CA MET A 1 -1.12 21.63 0.88
C MET A 1 -0.08 20.54 0.68
N SER A 2 -0.28 19.41 1.31
CA SER A 2 0.72 18.36 1.28
C SER A 2 0.09 16.97 1.34
N VAL A 3 0.39 16.20 0.33
CA VAL A 3 0.07 14.79 0.28
C VAL A 3 1.38 14.02 0.10
N ILE A 4 1.61 13.03 0.93
CA ILE A 4 2.80 12.18 0.88
C ILE A 4 2.35 10.75 0.64
N THR A 5 2.85 10.11 -0.40
CA THR A 5 2.67 8.68 -0.59
C THR A 5 3.97 7.94 -0.36
N ILE A 6 3.93 6.92 0.49
CA ILE A 6 5.09 6.13 0.89
C ILE A 6 4.91 4.70 0.38
N SER A 7 5.73 4.31 -0.57
CA SER A 7 5.88 2.92 -0.97
C SER A 7 7.00 2.25 -0.17
N ARG A 8 6.85 0.97 0.13
CA ARG A 8 7.79 0.25 0.98
C ARG A 8 7.93 -1.22 0.57
N GLY A 9 9.11 -1.75 0.78
CA GLY A 9 9.33 -3.20 0.78
C GLY A 9 8.86 -3.85 2.09
N SER A 10 8.64 -5.15 2.09
CA SER A 10 8.35 -5.90 3.30
C SER A 10 9.49 -5.71 4.32
N TYR A 11 9.13 -5.51 5.57
CA TYR A 11 10.05 -5.35 6.71
C TYR A 11 11.08 -4.21 6.57
N SER A 12 10.76 -3.18 5.81
CA SER A 12 11.59 -1.98 5.67
C SER A 12 11.30 -0.91 6.72
N ARG A 13 10.45 -1.20 7.71
CA ARG A 13 9.90 -0.24 8.69
C ARG A 13 9.16 0.95 8.07
N GLY A 14 8.73 0.82 6.82
CA GLY A 14 8.04 1.90 6.13
C GLY A 14 6.72 2.31 6.76
N LYS A 15 6.01 1.39 7.42
CA LYS A 15 4.81 1.72 8.21
C LYS A 15 5.15 2.66 9.37
N GLU A 16 6.16 2.31 10.15
CA GLU A 16 6.61 3.11 11.30
C GLU A 16 7.05 4.51 10.87
N VAL A 17 7.79 4.60 9.77
CA VAL A 17 8.21 5.89 9.18
C VAL A 17 6.99 6.72 8.77
N ALA A 18 6.00 6.11 8.12
CA ALA A 18 4.79 6.80 7.69
C ALA A 18 3.98 7.34 8.88
N GLU A 19 3.75 6.51 9.89
CA GLU A 19 3.01 6.89 11.10
C GLU A 19 3.71 8.02 11.87
N LYS A 20 5.02 7.92 12.06
CA LYS A 20 5.82 8.98 12.71
C LYS A 20 5.83 10.28 11.90
N THR A 21 5.91 10.18 10.58
CA THR A 21 5.86 11.34 9.69
C THR A 21 4.51 12.04 9.79
N ALA A 22 3.42 11.29 9.72
CA ALA A 22 2.08 11.83 9.85
C ALA A 22 1.87 12.53 11.21
N LEU A 23 2.28 11.87 12.30
CA LEU A 23 2.20 12.43 13.63
C LEU A 23 2.99 13.75 13.76
N LYS A 24 4.22 13.77 13.22
CA LYS A 24 5.10 14.94 13.30
C LYS A 24 4.58 16.12 12.49
N LEU A 25 3.88 15.87 11.39
CA LEU A 25 3.30 16.89 10.52
C LEU A 25 1.86 17.28 10.93
N GLY A 26 1.23 16.53 11.81
CA GLY A 26 -0.20 16.69 12.13
C GLY A 26 -1.10 16.27 10.97
N TYR A 27 -0.69 15.27 10.19
CA TYR A 27 -1.41 14.75 9.03
C TYR A 27 -2.18 13.48 9.35
N GLU A 28 -3.25 13.23 8.60
CA GLU A 28 -3.95 11.96 8.61
C GLU A 28 -3.03 10.86 8.05
N CYS A 29 -2.96 9.70 8.72
CA CYS A 29 -2.20 8.55 8.25
C CYS A 29 -3.15 7.47 7.75
N ILE A 30 -3.09 7.17 6.47
CA ILE A 30 -4.01 6.25 5.80
C ILE A 30 -3.25 5.08 5.19
N SER A 31 -3.82 3.92 5.29
CA SER A 31 -3.26 2.70 4.69
C SER A 31 -4.38 1.79 4.17
N ARG A 32 -4.69 0.77 4.94
CA ARG A 32 -5.69 -0.24 4.60
C ARG A 32 -7.14 0.30 4.63
N ASP A 33 -7.34 1.41 5.31
CA ASP A 33 -8.64 2.04 5.48
C ASP A 33 -9.37 2.27 4.15
N ILE A 34 -8.62 2.66 3.12
CA ILE A 34 -9.19 2.85 1.77
C ILE A 34 -9.78 1.57 1.16
N LEU A 35 -9.24 0.40 1.53
CA LEU A 35 -9.78 -0.88 1.07
C LEU A 35 -11.09 -1.20 1.80
N LEU A 36 -11.17 -0.90 3.09
CA LEU A 36 -12.40 -1.06 3.87
C LEU A 36 -13.48 -0.14 3.37
N GLU A 37 -13.18 1.14 3.17
CA GLU A 37 -14.12 2.12 2.63
C GLU A 37 -14.64 1.73 1.25
N ALA A 38 -13.75 1.30 0.34
CA ALA A 38 -14.16 0.82 -0.97
C ALA A 38 -15.00 -0.46 -0.89
N SER A 39 -14.67 -1.36 0.04
CA SER A 39 -15.43 -2.59 0.29
C SER A 39 -16.86 -2.28 0.74
N GLU A 40 -17.02 -1.34 1.64
CA GLU A 40 -18.33 -0.92 2.16
C GLU A 40 -19.14 -0.15 1.10
N GLU A 41 -18.54 0.86 0.47
CA GLU A 41 -19.23 1.71 -0.52
C GLU A 41 -19.75 0.92 -1.72
N PHE A 42 -18.94 -0.01 -2.23
CA PHE A 42 -19.26 -0.78 -3.43
C PHE A 42 -19.80 -2.18 -3.17
N ASN A 43 -19.97 -2.54 -1.90
CA ASN A 43 -20.43 -3.87 -1.47
C ASN A 43 -19.62 -5.02 -2.10
N ILE A 44 -18.29 -4.90 -2.05
CA ILE A 44 -17.35 -5.89 -2.60
C ILE A 44 -16.48 -6.41 -1.47
N PRO A 45 -16.33 -7.73 -1.30
CA PRO A 45 -15.43 -8.28 -0.29
C PRO A 45 -14.00 -7.74 -0.43
N GLU A 46 -13.42 -7.25 0.67
CA GLU A 46 -12.08 -6.66 0.71
C GLU A 46 -11.01 -7.56 0.04
N ILE A 47 -11.14 -8.87 0.21
CA ILE A 47 -10.21 -9.83 -0.40
C ILE A 47 -10.17 -9.75 -1.93
N ARG A 48 -11.27 -9.41 -2.58
CA ARG A 48 -11.30 -9.20 -4.05
C ARG A 48 -10.58 -7.94 -4.46
N LEU A 49 -10.69 -6.88 -3.64
CA LEU A 49 -9.96 -5.63 -3.87
C LEU A 49 -8.45 -5.84 -3.69
N ILE A 50 -8.04 -6.57 -2.66
CA ILE A 50 -6.63 -6.91 -2.41
C ILE A 50 -6.06 -7.71 -3.60
N ARG A 51 -6.77 -8.73 -4.06
CA ARG A 51 -6.34 -9.53 -5.22
C ARG A 51 -6.19 -8.70 -6.49
N ALA A 52 -7.09 -7.75 -6.72
CA ALA A 52 -6.99 -6.86 -7.88
C ALA A 52 -5.70 -6.04 -7.91
N LEU A 53 -5.11 -5.75 -6.75
CA LEU A 53 -3.84 -5.03 -6.64
C LEU A 53 -2.60 -5.93 -6.74
N HIS A 54 -2.68 -7.16 -6.27
CA HIS A 54 -1.54 -8.06 -6.14
C HIS A 54 -1.40 -9.05 -7.29
N ASP A 55 -2.51 -9.60 -7.76
CA ASP A 55 -2.48 -10.71 -8.68
C ASP A 55 -2.32 -10.26 -10.13
N SER A 56 -1.58 -11.05 -10.90
CA SER A 56 -1.64 -10.94 -12.36
C SER A 56 -3.04 -11.31 -12.82
N PRO A 57 -3.63 -10.60 -13.80
CA PRO A 57 -4.97 -10.90 -14.25
C PRO A 57 -5.05 -12.33 -14.78
N SER A 58 -5.98 -13.10 -14.25
CA SER A 58 -6.33 -14.40 -14.82
C SER A 58 -6.88 -14.20 -16.24
N VAL A 59 -6.82 -15.27 -17.05
CA VAL A 59 -7.33 -15.21 -18.44
C VAL A 59 -8.80 -14.77 -18.45
N LEU A 60 -9.58 -15.21 -17.45
CA LEU A 60 -10.99 -14.87 -17.34
C LEU A 60 -11.21 -13.39 -16.97
N GLU A 61 -10.37 -12.83 -16.10
CA GLU A 61 -10.45 -11.44 -15.65
C GLU A 61 -10.06 -10.45 -16.75
N ARG A 62 -9.20 -10.85 -17.70
CA ARG A 62 -8.88 -10.05 -18.88
C ARG A 62 -10.10 -9.77 -19.75
N PHE A 63 -11.05 -10.70 -19.80
CA PHE A 63 -12.27 -10.54 -20.59
C PHE A 63 -13.42 -9.84 -19.87
N THR A 64 -13.38 -9.78 -18.53
CA THR A 64 -14.50 -9.24 -17.72
C THR A 64 -14.27 -7.82 -17.20
N HIS A 65 -13.10 -7.22 -17.42
CA HIS A 65 -12.71 -5.89 -16.90
C HIS A 65 -12.89 -5.74 -15.35
N GLY A 66 -13.05 -6.84 -14.64
CA GLY A 66 -13.33 -6.85 -13.20
C GLY A 66 -12.21 -6.22 -12.37
N ARG A 67 -10.96 -6.49 -12.75
CA ARG A 67 -9.79 -5.93 -12.08
C ARG A 67 -9.72 -4.40 -12.20
N GLU A 68 -9.88 -3.86 -13.38
CA GLU A 68 -9.85 -2.42 -13.63
C GLU A 68 -10.93 -1.69 -12.83
N ARG A 69 -12.10 -2.31 -12.73
CA ARG A 69 -13.22 -1.80 -11.96
C ARG A 69 -12.90 -1.74 -10.47
N TYR A 70 -12.32 -2.82 -9.90
CA TYR A 70 -11.91 -2.85 -8.50
C TYR A 70 -10.78 -1.87 -8.20
N VAL A 71 -9.79 -1.77 -9.08
CA VAL A 71 -8.71 -0.78 -8.97
C VAL A 71 -9.27 0.65 -8.99
N SER A 72 -10.27 0.93 -9.81
CA SER A 72 -10.95 2.23 -9.86
C SER A 72 -11.67 2.57 -8.55
N TYR A 73 -12.27 1.59 -7.89
CA TYR A 73 -12.93 1.78 -6.60
C TYR A 73 -11.94 2.14 -5.49
N ILE A 74 -10.81 1.43 -5.44
CA ILE A 74 -9.72 1.73 -4.48
C ILE A 74 -9.15 3.13 -4.76
N ARG A 75 -8.91 3.45 -6.02
CA ARG A 75 -8.43 4.77 -6.43
C ARG A 75 -9.39 5.89 -6.00
N LYS A 76 -10.70 5.67 -6.16
CA LYS A 76 -11.71 6.64 -5.71
C LYS A 76 -11.62 6.90 -4.22
N ALA A 77 -11.58 5.86 -3.38
CA ALA A 77 -11.45 6.00 -1.94
C ALA A 77 -10.17 6.77 -1.55
N LEU A 78 -9.03 6.45 -2.18
CA LEU A 78 -7.79 7.20 -1.95
C LEU A 78 -7.91 8.68 -2.33
N LEU A 79 -8.49 8.97 -3.49
CA LEU A 79 -8.64 10.35 -3.97
C LEU A 79 -9.55 11.20 -3.09
N GLN A 80 -10.56 10.60 -2.46
CA GLN A 80 -11.43 11.30 -1.50
C GLN A 80 -10.64 11.80 -0.27
N HIS A 81 -9.66 11.03 0.21
CA HIS A 81 -8.75 11.47 1.26
C HIS A 81 -7.76 12.52 0.76
N VAL A 82 -7.18 12.30 -0.40
CA VAL A 82 -6.20 13.23 -1.02
C VAL A 82 -6.79 14.63 -1.24
N GLN A 83 -8.07 14.72 -1.57
CA GLN A 83 -8.76 16.00 -1.75
C GLN A 83 -8.85 16.83 -0.46
N LYS A 84 -8.79 16.18 0.71
CA LYS A 84 -8.81 16.87 2.01
C LYS A 84 -7.47 17.48 2.39
N ASP A 85 -6.42 17.19 1.64
CA ASP A 85 -5.02 17.52 1.97
C ASP A 85 -4.52 16.95 3.31
N ASN A 86 -3.24 17.21 3.61
CA ASN A 86 -2.60 16.83 4.87
C ASN A 86 -2.70 15.32 5.18
N VAL A 87 -2.33 14.50 4.18
CA VAL A 87 -2.44 13.04 4.21
C VAL A 87 -1.09 12.39 3.97
N VAL A 88 -0.76 11.40 4.77
CA VAL A 88 0.30 10.42 4.51
C VAL A 88 -0.35 9.08 4.19
N TYR A 89 -0.19 8.63 2.97
CA TYR A 89 -0.67 7.31 2.52
C TYR A 89 0.50 6.33 2.39
N HIS A 90 0.42 5.19 3.06
CA HIS A 90 1.44 4.14 2.98
C HIS A 90 0.88 2.77 2.58
N GLY A 91 -0.04 2.76 1.66
CA GLY A 91 -0.67 1.56 1.13
C GLY A 91 -0.08 1.11 -0.21
N LEU A 92 -0.76 0.14 -0.79
CA LEU A 92 -0.44 -0.40 -2.11
C LEU A 92 -0.75 0.61 -3.22
N ALA A 93 0.11 0.64 -4.22
CA ALA A 93 -0.09 1.38 -5.47
C ALA A 93 -0.34 2.90 -5.34
N GLY A 94 -0.14 3.52 -4.17
CA GLY A 94 -0.36 4.95 -3.98
C GLY A 94 0.44 5.82 -4.95
N HIS A 95 1.71 5.50 -5.16
CA HIS A 95 2.57 6.18 -6.12
C HIS A 95 2.06 6.09 -7.57
N TYR A 96 1.38 5.00 -7.92
CA TYR A 96 0.78 4.78 -9.22
C TYR A 96 -0.54 5.55 -9.38
N PHE A 97 -1.43 5.47 -8.39
CA PHE A 97 -2.71 6.18 -8.40
C PHE A 97 -2.57 7.69 -8.45
N LEU A 98 -1.50 8.21 -7.86
CA LEU A 98 -1.22 9.63 -7.74
C LEU A 98 -0.09 10.11 -8.68
N LEU A 99 0.22 9.33 -9.73
CA LEU A 99 1.36 9.57 -10.61
C LEU A 99 1.34 10.97 -11.25
N ASN A 100 0.19 11.39 -11.74
CA ASN A 100 0.03 12.64 -12.47
C ASN A 100 -0.41 13.83 -11.60
N ILE A 101 -0.31 13.69 -10.28
CA ILE A 101 -0.65 14.77 -9.36
C ILE A 101 0.66 15.43 -8.88
N PRO A 102 0.98 16.64 -9.34
CA PRO A 102 2.32 17.24 -9.15
C PRO A 102 2.63 17.64 -7.71
N HIS A 103 1.62 17.95 -6.90
CA HIS A 103 1.80 18.36 -5.51
C HIS A 103 1.86 17.19 -4.51
N VAL A 104 1.94 15.95 -5.01
CA VAL A 104 2.13 14.75 -4.18
C VAL A 104 3.60 14.40 -4.09
N LEU A 105 4.15 14.39 -2.88
CA LEU A 105 5.48 13.85 -2.62
C LEU A 105 5.43 12.32 -2.63
N LYS A 106 6.18 11.71 -3.53
CA LYS A 106 6.29 10.26 -3.66
C LYS A 106 7.61 9.80 -3.05
N VAL A 107 7.52 8.99 -2.00
CA VAL A 107 8.67 8.47 -1.25
C VAL A 107 8.69 6.95 -1.32
N ARG A 108 9.89 6.38 -1.49
CA ARG A 108 10.11 4.95 -1.37
C ARG A 108 11.05 4.65 -0.22
N ILE A 109 10.60 3.83 0.71
CA ILE A 109 11.43 3.32 1.81
C ILE A 109 12.06 2.02 1.39
N ILE A 110 13.38 1.97 1.46
CA ILE A 110 14.18 0.78 1.20
C ILE A 110 14.95 0.39 2.46
N ALA A 111 15.27 -0.87 2.60
CA ALA A 111 16.15 -1.38 3.63
C ALA A 111 16.97 -2.53 3.05
N ASP A 112 18.18 -2.70 3.55
CA ASP A 112 19.06 -3.77 3.13
C ASP A 112 18.45 -5.14 3.44
N MET A 113 18.77 -6.14 2.64
CA MET A 113 18.21 -7.47 2.79
C MET A 113 18.53 -8.08 4.17
N GLU A 114 19.71 -7.84 4.69
CA GLU A 114 20.13 -8.30 6.02
C GLU A 114 19.22 -7.75 7.13
N GLU A 115 18.94 -6.44 7.12
CA GLU A 115 18.03 -5.80 8.08
C GLU A 115 16.60 -6.30 7.94
N ARG A 116 16.14 -6.53 6.71
CA ARG A 116 14.81 -7.09 6.44
C ARG A 116 14.67 -8.52 6.97
N VAL A 117 15.72 -9.35 6.80
CA VAL A 117 15.76 -10.71 7.33
C VAL A 117 15.70 -10.70 8.86
N LYS A 118 16.51 -9.87 9.51
CA LYS A 118 16.50 -9.73 10.98
C LYS A 118 15.11 -9.34 11.50
N GLU A 119 14.47 -8.40 10.85
CA GLU A 119 13.14 -7.95 11.26
C GLU A 119 12.07 -9.03 11.05
N GLU A 120 12.14 -9.81 9.96
CA GLU A 120 11.22 -10.92 9.71
C GLU A 120 11.41 -12.06 10.70
N VAL A 121 12.67 -12.43 10.99
CA VAL A 121 12.98 -13.41 12.03
C VAL A 121 12.42 -12.98 13.39
N ARG A 122 12.59 -11.72 13.74
CA ARG A 122 12.09 -11.18 15.01
C ARG A 122 10.57 -11.20 15.13
N ARG A 123 9.86 -10.86 14.06
CA ARG A 123 8.38 -10.74 14.07
C ARG A 123 7.67 -12.08 13.91
N GLU A 124 8.17 -12.91 13.01
CA GLU A 124 7.51 -14.15 12.62
C GLU A 124 8.11 -15.38 13.31
N ASN A 125 9.17 -15.20 14.12
CA ASN A 125 9.87 -16.27 14.82
C ASN A 125 10.35 -17.40 13.88
N LEU A 126 10.92 -17.03 12.73
CA LEU A 126 11.42 -17.93 11.70
C LEU A 126 12.93 -18.06 11.76
N SER A 127 13.49 -19.10 11.11
CA SER A 127 14.91 -19.17 10.84
C SER A 127 15.35 -18.16 9.79
N GLU A 128 16.61 -17.72 9.82
CA GLU A 128 17.16 -16.78 8.83
C GLU A 128 17.03 -17.28 7.39
N GLU A 129 17.28 -18.59 7.16
CA GLU A 129 17.15 -19.22 5.84
C GLU A 129 15.71 -19.11 5.31
N LYS A 130 14.74 -19.38 6.18
CA LYS A 130 13.31 -19.31 5.82
C LYS A 130 12.86 -17.88 5.58
N ALA A 131 13.31 -16.94 6.42
CA ALA A 131 13.05 -15.52 6.24
C ALA A 131 13.64 -15.01 4.92
N LEU A 132 14.88 -15.36 4.61
CA LEU A 132 15.54 -14.99 3.36
C LEU A 132 14.82 -15.55 2.13
N TYR A 133 14.38 -16.82 2.19
CA TYR A 133 13.61 -17.44 1.12
C TYR A 133 12.30 -16.69 0.86
N ILE A 134 11.54 -16.38 1.90
CA ILE A 134 10.27 -15.66 1.81
C ILE A 134 10.47 -14.26 1.23
N LEU A 135 11.49 -13.53 1.70
CA LEU A 135 11.78 -12.18 1.23
C LEU A 135 12.23 -12.12 -0.23
N LYS A 136 12.90 -13.16 -0.73
CA LYS A 136 13.29 -13.26 -2.15
C LYS A 136 12.13 -13.65 -3.06
N SER A 137 11.10 -14.29 -2.53
CA SER A 137 9.93 -14.73 -3.29
C SER A 137 8.83 -13.66 -3.39
N ARG A 138 8.93 -12.58 -2.62
CA ARG A 138 8.03 -11.41 -2.63
C ARG A 138 8.57 -10.28 -3.48
#